data_4f8e6a4b87de0d6a153711dab102d384
#
_entry.id   4f8e6a4b87de0d6a153711dab102d384
#
_cell.length_a   1.000
_cell.length_b   1.000
_cell.length_c   1.000
_cell.angle_alpha   90.00
_cell.angle_beta   90.00
_cell.angle_gamma   90.00
#
_symmetry.space_group_name_H-M   'P 1'
#
loop_
_entity.id
_entity.type
_entity.pdbx_description
1 polymer ?
#
loop_
_entity_poly.entity_id
_entity_poly.type
_entity_poly.pdbx_seq_one_letter_code
_entity_poly.pdbx_strand_id
1 'polypeptide(L)'
;MPSSKLLKERIESIQDTMKITNAMYLISSSKLRKARKNYQNVSPYFNRMRDTISRVVPHLPEEPVHPFFHERDTANPKRAYIVLTADKGMAGAYNQNIIKFLKENADENDRFYVIGQTGYRALYHKDPRLVEDFHYGATEPTLQRARDITVDAIDDFKSGKLDEIYLIYTRIENALTSEPTMVRLLPLDRAHLQPAPKGLGDPKGEVEMFPSAWTVFEQIAPIYMHGMIFGAMTESFCAEQSARMTAMDSATKNANDMIRELQLEYNRTRQGSITQEITEIIGGASAVQTSDY
;
A
#
# COMPACT_ATOMS: atom_id res chain seq x y z
N MET A 1 -24.49 -17.20 33.74
CA MET A 1 -23.24 -16.42 33.76
C MET A 1 -22.12 -17.30 33.20
N PRO A 2 -21.16 -16.77 32.46
CA PRO A 2 -20.03 -17.57 31.99
C PRO A 2 -19.25 -18.10 33.22
N SER A 3 -18.76 -19.36 33.14
CA SER A 3 -17.98 -19.94 34.23
C SER A 3 -16.63 -19.21 34.36
N SER A 4 -16.08 -19.17 35.58
CA SER A 4 -14.76 -18.57 35.85
C SER A 4 -13.67 -19.19 34.94
N LYS A 5 -13.78 -20.47 34.60
CA LYS A 5 -12.88 -21.17 33.67
C LYS A 5 -12.93 -20.56 32.23
N LEU A 6 -14.13 -20.34 31.72
CA LEU A 6 -14.33 -19.77 30.37
C LEU A 6 -13.76 -18.35 30.29
N LEU A 7 -13.95 -17.52 31.32
CA LEU A 7 -13.39 -16.19 31.41
C LEU A 7 -11.87 -16.20 31.42
N LYS A 8 -11.25 -17.14 32.15
CA LYS A 8 -9.80 -17.30 32.17
C LYS A 8 -9.25 -17.70 30.82
N GLU A 9 -9.84 -18.68 30.13
CA GLU A 9 -9.46 -19.10 28.78
C GLU A 9 -9.57 -17.93 27.76
N ARG A 10 -10.61 -17.08 27.88
CA ARG A 10 -10.77 -15.91 27.04
C ARG A 10 -9.70 -14.85 27.29
N ILE A 11 -9.32 -14.61 28.55
CA ILE A 11 -8.22 -13.69 28.90
C ILE A 11 -6.91 -14.18 28.28
N GLU A 12 -6.58 -15.47 28.41
CA GLU A 12 -5.37 -16.06 27.84
C GLU A 12 -5.35 -15.92 26.30
N SER A 13 -6.47 -16.19 25.63
CA SER A 13 -6.59 -16.03 24.16
C SER A 13 -6.36 -14.58 23.70
N ILE A 14 -6.91 -13.60 24.44
CA ILE A 14 -6.71 -12.18 24.11
C ILE A 14 -5.25 -11.75 24.37
N GLN A 15 -4.62 -12.24 25.44
CA GLN A 15 -3.20 -12.01 25.72
C GLN A 15 -2.31 -12.54 24.59
N ASP A 16 -2.61 -13.71 24.05
CA ASP A 16 -1.84 -14.27 22.92
C ASP A 16 -2.06 -13.46 21.66
N THR A 17 -3.29 -13.02 21.39
CA THR A 17 -3.59 -12.10 20.27
C THR A 17 -2.80 -10.79 20.41
N MET A 18 -2.72 -10.23 21.62
CA MET A 18 -1.96 -9.02 21.91
C MET A 18 -0.45 -9.18 21.65
N LYS A 19 0.13 -10.34 21.98
CA LYS A 19 1.53 -10.65 21.64
C LYS A 19 1.76 -10.63 20.13
N ILE A 20 0.81 -11.20 19.36
CA ILE A 20 0.87 -11.22 17.89
C ILE A 20 0.77 -9.80 17.32
N THR A 21 -0.19 -8.99 17.77
CA THR A 21 -0.36 -7.61 17.27
C THR A 21 0.86 -6.75 17.58
N ASN A 22 1.45 -6.89 18.76
CA ASN A 22 2.67 -6.18 19.12
C ASN A 22 3.88 -6.62 18.27
N ALA A 23 4.04 -7.91 18.00
CA ALA A 23 5.07 -8.42 17.10
C ALA A 23 4.89 -7.87 15.68
N MET A 24 3.65 -7.82 15.16
CA MET A 24 3.35 -7.27 13.85
C MET A 24 3.61 -5.76 13.77
N TYR A 25 3.35 -5.01 14.83
CA TYR A 25 3.73 -3.60 14.95
C TYR A 25 5.24 -3.42 14.79
N LEU A 26 6.04 -4.18 15.53
CA LEU A 26 7.51 -4.11 15.49
C LEU A 26 8.08 -4.49 14.11
N ILE A 27 7.54 -5.54 13.49
CA ILE A 27 7.92 -5.97 12.14
C ILE A 27 7.62 -4.86 11.12
N SER A 28 6.43 -4.27 11.17
CA SER A 28 6.02 -3.20 10.26
C SER A 28 6.88 -1.95 10.45
N SER A 29 7.20 -1.59 11.70
CA SER A 29 8.13 -0.50 12.02
C SER A 29 9.53 -0.72 11.43
N SER A 30 10.05 -1.94 11.53
CA SER A 30 11.35 -2.29 10.94
C SER A 30 11.34 -2.21 9.42
N LYS A 31 10.28 -2.76 8.78
CA LYS A 31 10.09 -2.70 7.32
C LYS A 31 9.96 -1.28 6.81
N LEU A 32 9.20 -0.43 7.50
CA LEU A 32 9.05 0.97 7.17
C LEU A 32 10.39 1.72 7.17
N ARG A 33 11.21 1.51 8.22
CA ARG A 33 12.55 2.12 8.28
C ARG A 33 13.47 1.65 7.16
N LYS A 34 13.48 0.33 6.87
CA LYS A 34 14.28 -0.24 5.78
C LYS A 34 13.85 0.33 4.42
N ALA A 35 12.56 0.41 4.15
CA ALA A 35 12.02 0.94 2.90
C ALA A 35 12.37 2.42 2.70
N ARG A 36 12.19 3.25 3.74
CA ARG A 36 12.57 4.68 3.70
C ARG A 36 14.06 4.87 3.43
N LYS A 37 14.92 4.10 4.09
CA LYS A 37 16.38 4.16 3.86
C LYS A 37 16.74 3.76 2.42
N ASN A 38 16.13 2.70 1.91
CA ASN A 38 16.36 2.27 0.52
C ASN A 38 15.93 3.36 -0.48
N TYR A 39 14.77 3.96 -0.27
CA TYR A 39 14.29 5.05 -1.12
C TYR A 39 15.21 6.26 -1.08
N GLN A 40 15.65 6.69 0.10
CA GLN A 40 16.61 7.80 0.26
C GLN A 40 17.91 7.56 -0.49
N ASN A 41 18.39 6.31 -0.56
CA ASN A 41 19.62 5.97 -1.27
C ASN A 41 19.45 6.05 -2.80
N VAL A 42 18.27 5.78 -3.32
CA VAL A 42 17.99 5.67 -4.77
C VAL A 42 17.34 6.94 -5.34
N SER A 43 16.60 7.66 -4.53
CA SER A 43 15.89 8.89 -4.92
C SER A 43 16.79 9.95 -5.61
N PRO A 44 18.04 10.20 -5.17
CA PRO A 44 18.91 11.16 -5.85
C PRO A 44 19.21 10.79 -7.31
N TYR A 45 19.30 9.50 -7.61
CA TYR A 45 19.49 9.02 -8.98
C TYR A 45 18.27 9.36 -9.86
N PHE A 46 17.06 9.06 -9.41
CA PHE A 46 15.85 9.35 -10.17
C PHE A 46 15.56 10.85 -10.29
N ASN A 47 15.91 11.64 -9.27
CA ASN A 47 15.82 13.09 -9.37
C ASN A 47 16.74 13.64 -10.46
N ARG A 48 17.97 13.13 -10.56
CA ARG A 48 18.89 13.49 -11.65
C ARG A 48 18.36 13.05 -13.01
N MET A 49 17.73 11.86 -13.11
CA MET A 49 17.11 11.43 -14.36
C MET A 49 15.97 12.35 -14.77
N ARG A 50 15.11 12.76 -13.84
CA ARG A 50 14.06 13.75 -14.08
C ARG A 50 14.63 15.08 -14.57
N ASP A 51 15.68 15.57 -13.90
CA ASP A 51 16.34 16.82 -14.29
C ASP A 51 17.03 16.70 -15.65
N THR A 52 17.57 15.53 -16.00
CA THR A 52 18.13 15.27 -17.33
C THR A 52 17.05 15.24 -18.39
N ILE A 53 15.96 14.51 -18.19
CA ILE A 53 14.86 14.44 -19.17
C ILE A 53 14.22 15.82 -19.38
N SER A 54 14.08 16.62 -18.33
CA SER A 54 13.55 17.99 -18.44
C SER A 54 14.41 18.91 -19.29
N ARG A 55 15.73 18.65 -19.37
CA ARG A 55 16.64 19.38 -20.26
C ARG A 55 16.61 18.89 -21.70
N VAL A 56 16.28 17.62 -21.92
CA VAL A 56 16.19 17.02 -23.26
C VAL A 56 14.89 17.42 -23.97
N VAL A 57 13.78 17.43 -23.24
CA VAL A 57 12.44 17.65 -23.78
C VAL A 57 12.30 18.94 -24.64
N PRO A 58 12.87 20.10 -24.26
CA PRO A 58 12.80 21.30 -25.06
C PRO A 58 13.49 21.22 -26.45
N HIS A 59 14.42 20.26 -26.61
CA HIS A 59 15.17 20.05 -27.84
C HIS A 59 14.54 18.99 -28.76
N LEU A 60 13.44 18.38 -28.34
CA LEU A 60 12.69 17.45 -29.17
C LEU A 60 11.90 18.22 -30.23
N PRO A 61 11.84 17.74 -31.47
CA PRO A 61 11.03 18.34 -32.50
C PRO A 61 9.55 18.35 -32.09
N GLU A 62 8.81 19.36 -32.59
CA GLU A 62 7.37 19.39 -32.40
C GLU A 62 6.71 18.35 -33.30
N GLU A 63 7.23 18.16 -34.51
CA GLU A 63 6.81 17.11 -35.44
C GLU A 63 8.03 16.41 -36.07
N PRO A 64 7.98 15.06 -36.19
CA PRO A 64 6.95 14.18 -35.70
C PRO A 64 6.92 14.13 -34.14
N VAL A 65 5.74 13.98 -33.54
CA VAL A 65 5.59 13.84 -32.08
C VAL A 65 6.20 12.54 -31.64
N HIS A 66 7.03 12.58 -30.61
CA HIS A 66 7.60 11.35 -30.05
C HIS A 66 6.49 10.43 -29.49
N PRO A 67 6.54 9.10 -29.73
CA PRO A 67 5.48 8.17 -29.33
C PRO A 67 5.06 8.29 -27.84
N PHE A 68 5.98 8.59 -26.93
CA PHE A 68 5.68 8.76 -25.51
C PHE A 68 4.90 10.03 -25.16
N PHE A 69 4.77 10.99 -26.08
CA PHE A 69 3.95 12.19 -25.94
C PHE A 69 2.70 12.16 -26.82
N HIS A 70 2.54 11.11 -27.62
CA HIS A 70 1.46 11.05 -28.60
C HIS A 70 0.15 10.72 -27.89
N GLU A 71 -0.69 11.73 -27.74
CA GLU A 71 -2.08 11.57 -27.33
C GLU A 71 -2.89 11.07 -28.52
N ARG A 72 -3.49 9.90 -28.39
CA ARG A 72 -4.36 9.34 -29.43
C ARG A 72 -5.74 9.98 -29.30
N ASP A 73 -6.16 10.67 -30.36
CA ASP A 73 -7.48 11.28 -30.43
C ASP A 73 -8.54 10.17 -30.70
N THR A 74 -8.94 9.48 -29.64
CA THR A 74 -9.96 8.44 -29.68
C THR A 74 -11.11 8.82 -28.76
N ALA A 75 -12.34 8.70 -29.26
CA ALA A 75 -13.54 8.96 -28.47
C ALA A 75 -13.65 8.04 -27.21
N ASN A 76 -13.00 6.87 -27.26
CA ASN A 76 -12.93 5.88 -26.16
C ASN A 76 -11.49 5.37 -26.02
N PRO A 77 -10.61 6.07 -25.28
CA PRO A 77 -9.25 5.62 -25.06
C PRO A 77 -9.21 4.33 -24.27
N LYS A 78 -8.35 3.39 -24.67
CA LYS A 78 -8.07 2.16 -23.93
C LYS A 78 -7.14 2.46 -22.79
N ARG A 79 -7.70 2.62 -21.59
CA ARG A 79 -6.94 2.97 -20.38
C ARG A 79 -6.52 1.74 -19.61
N ALA A 80 -5.34 1.79 -19.04
CA ALA A 80 -4.86 0.83 -18.07
C ALA A 80 -4.53 1.52 -16.75
N TYR A 81 -4.90 0.88 -15.67
CA TYR A 81 -4.56 1.29 -14.31
C TYR A 81 -3.62 0.28 -13.67
N ILE A 82 -2.38 0.68 -13.41
CA ILE A 82 -1.44 -0.08 -12.59
C ILE A 82 -1.75 0.27 -11.14
N VAL A 83 -2.29 -0.67 -10.39
CA VAL A 83 -2.85 -0.44 -9.05
C VAL A 83 -1.99 -1.09 -7.99
N LEU A 84 -1.44 -0.28 -7.08
CA LEU A 84 -0.57 -0.76 -6.01
C LEU A 84 -1.38 -1.06 -4.74
N THR A 85 -1.54 -2.35 -4.42
CA THR A 85 -2.17 -2.83 -3.19
C THR A 85 -1.17 -3.62 -2.35
N ALA A 86 -1.57 -4.09 -1.17
CA ALA A 86 -0.72 -4.91 -0.32
C ALA A 86 -0.82 -6.41 -0.65
N ASP A 87 0.23 -7.17 -0.31
CA ASP A 87 0.17 -8.64 -0.33
C ASP A 87 -0.58 -9.23 0.87
N LYS A 88 -0.61 -8.51 2.00
CA LYS A 88 -1.19 -8.98 3.25
C LYS A 88 -2.21 -7.99 3.80
N GLY A 89 -3.20 -8.49 4.51
CA GLY A 89 -4.20 -7.70 5.23
C GLY A 89 -3.68 -7.04 6.51
N MET A 90 -4.61 -6.73 7.41
CA MET A 90 -4.39 -6.12 8.72
C MET A 90 -3.72 -4.73 8.68
N ALA A 91 -3.90 -4.02 7.58
CA ALA A 91 -3.44 -2.65 7.35
C ALA A 91 -4.61 -1.64 7.38
N GLY A 92 -5.59 -1.86 8.26
CA GLY A 92 -6.78 -1.00 8.33
C GLY A 92 -7.51 -0.91 6.99
N ALA A 93 -7.90 0.29 6.61
CA ALA A 93 -8.65 0.56 5.38
C ALA A 93 -7.76 0.70 4.12
N TYR A 94 -6.42 0.55 4.21
CA TYR A 94 -5.47 0.79 3.14
C TYR A 94 -5.89 0.16 1.79
N ASN A 95 -6.11 -1.15 1.75
CA ASN A 95 -6.49 -1.83 0.51
C ASN A 95 -7.90 -1.46 0.02
N GLN A 96 -8.84 -1.28 0.94
CA GLN A 96 -10.22 -0.92 0.60
C GLN A 96 -10.30 0.47 -0.01
N ASN A 97 -9.55 1.43 0.51
CA ASN A 97 -9.51 2.79 -0.02
C ASN A 97 -8.98 2.82 -1.45
N ILE A 98 -7.92 2.08 -1.76
CA ILE A 98 -7.37 1.99 -3.12
C ILE A 98 -8.36 1.33 -4.09
N ILE A 99 -9.00 0.23 -3.70
CA ILE A 99 -9.96 -0.47 -4.56
C ILE A 99 -11.20 0.40 -4.80
N LYS A 100 -11.65 1.12 -3.78
CA LYS A 100 -12.75 2.08 -3.91
C LYS A 100 -12.38 3.19 -4.89
N PHE A 101 -11.22 3.82 -4.70
CA PHE A 101 -10.70 4.88 -5.56
C PHE A 101 -10.56 4.42 -7.03
N LEU A 102 -10.04 3.20 -7.26
CA LEU A 102 -9.98 2.62 -8.59
C LEU A 102 -11.36 2.54 -9.24
N LYS A 103 -12.36 2.00 -8.53
CA LYS A 103 -13.72 1.82 -9.06
C LYS A 103 -14.45 3.14 -9.33
N GLU A 104 -14.14 4.18 -8.57
CA GLU A 104 -14.72 5.53 -8.73
C GLU A 104 -14.15 6.28 -9.94
N ASN A 105 -12.95 5.90 -10.42
CA ASN A 105 -12.24 6.58 -11.50
C ASN A 105 -12.14 5.76 -12.79
N ALA A 106 -12.60 4.53 -12.80
CA ALA A 106 -12.44 3.63 -13.93
C ALA A 106 -13.75 3.39 -14.68
N ASP A 107 -13.67 3.39 -16.01
CA ASP A 107 -14.76 3.10 -16.93
C ASP A 107 -14.87 1.60 -17.27
N GLU A 108 -15.92 1.20 -17.98
CA GLU A 108 -16.23 -0.22 -18.29
C GLU A 108 -15.17 -0.88 -19.20
N ASN A 109 -14.52 -0.11 -20.05
CA ASN A 109 -13.54 -0.60 -21.05
C ASN A 109 -12.09 -0.59 -20.54
N ASP A 110 -11.87 -0.13 -19.32
CA ASP A 110 -10.54 0.01 -18.75
C ASP A 110 -9.95 -1.35 -18.34
N ARG A 111 -8.63 -1.41 -18.14
CA ARG A 111 -7.94 -2.61 -17.70
C ARG A 111 -7.19 -2.38 -16.39
N PHE A 112 -7.22 -3.39 -15.51
CA PHE A 112 -6.60 -3.31 -14.18
C PHE A 112 -5.41 -4.26 -14.08
N TYR A 113 -4.25 -3.68 -13.93
CA TYR A 113 -2.96 -4.34 -13.67
C TYR A 113 -2.66 -4.22 -12.18
N VAL A 114 -3.05 -5.23 -11.40
CA VAL A 114 -3.01 -5.13 -9.93
C VAL A 114 -1.75 -5.75 -9.36
N ILE A 115 -1.00 -4.95 -8.62
CA ILE A 115 0.16 -5.35 -7.84
C ILE A 115 -0.30 -5.59 -6.40
N GLY A 116 0.05 -6.74 -5.84
CA GLY A 116 -0.32 -7.14 -4.49
C GLY A 116 -1.52 -8.10 -4.42
N GLN A 117 -1.33 -9.15 -3.63
CA GLN A 117 -2.27 -10.28 -3.54
C GLN A 117 -3.65 -9.90 -2.98
N THR A 118 -3.71 -8.90 -2.10
CA THR A 118 -4.99 -8.51 -1.47
C THR A 118 -5.91 -7.85 -2.48
N GLY A 119 -5.40 -6.93 -3.30
CA GLY A 119 -6.17 -6.28 -4.36
C GLY A 119 -6.55 -7.27 -5.46
N TYR A 120 -5.58 -8.11 -5.87
CA TYR A 120 -5.86 -9.14 -6.87
C TYR A 120 -7.02 -10.04 -6.45
N ARG A 121 -6.99 -10.63 -5.24
CA ARG A 121 -8.07 -11.49 -4.73
C ARG A 121 -9.40 -10.76 -4.57
N ALA A 122 -9.38 -9.48 -4.31
CA ALA A 122 -10.61 -8.68 -4.17
C ALA A 122 -11.35 -8.49 -5.51
N LEU A 123 -10.62 -8.51 -6.65
CA LEU A 123 -11.14 -8.31 -8.00
C LEU A 123 -11.26 -9.61 -8.79
N TYR A 124 -10.48 -10.63 -8.49
CA TYR A 124 -10.43 -11.90 -9.18
C TYR A 124 -11.82 -12.57 -9.23
N HIS A 125 -12.23 -12.98 -10.41
CA HIS A 125 -13.57 -13.51 -10.75
C HIS A 125 -14.76 -12.57 -10.43
N LYS A 126 -14.51 -11.32 -10.04
CA LYS A 126 -15.56 -10.35 -9.71
C LYS A 126 -15.58 -9.16 -10.66
N ASP A 127 -14.45 -8.84 -11.25
CA ASP A 127 -14.30 -7.71 -12.15
C ASP A 127 -13.61 -8.15 -13.45
N PRO A 128 -14.30 -8.12 -14.60
CA PRO A 128 -13.76 -8.60 -15.87
C PRO A 128 -12.63 -7.73 -16.43
N ARG A 129 -12.42 -6.55 -15.87
CA ARG A 129 -11.33 -5.62 -16.27
C ARG A 129 -9.97 -6.03 -15.71
N LEU A 130 -9.93 -6.97 -14.76
CA LEU A 130 -8.68 -7.47 -14.18
C LEU A 130 -7.88 -8.26 -15.23
N VAL A 131 -6.61 -7.91 -15.39
CA VAL A 131 -5.65 -8.68 -16.20
C VAL A 131 -5.10 -9.80 -15.33
N GLU A 132 -5.59 -11.02 -15.55
CA GLU A 132 -5.29 -12.17 -14.67
C GLU A 132 -3.85 -12.65 -14.76
N ASP A 133 -3.19 -12.49 -15.92
CA ASP A 133 -1.80 -12.91 -16.14
C ASP A 133 -0.77 -11.95 -15.53
N PHE A 134 -1.22 -10.78 -15.03
CA PHE A 134 -0.34 -9.79 -14.43
C PHE A 134 -0.18 -10.05 -12.92
N HIS A 135 0.88 -10.77 -12.57
CA HIS A 135 1.14 -11.21 -11.20
C HIS A 135 2.44 -10.63 -10.62
N TYR A 136 2.32 -9.52 -9.92
CA TYR A 136 3.44 -8.93 -9.17
C TYR A 136 3.10 -8.79 -7.69
N GLY A 137 4.03 -9.20 -6.82
CA GLY A 137 3.91 -8.97 -5.38
C GLY A 137 4.27 -7.53 -5.01
N ALA A 138 3.65 -7.02 -3.96
CA ALA A 138 3.91 -5.69 -3.42
C ALA A 138 4.99 -5.68 -2.32
N THR A 139 5.34 -6.84 -1.78
CA THR A 139 6.30 -6.97 -0.68
C THR A 139 7.72 -6.60 -1.15
N GLU A 140 8.37 -5.71 -0.41
CA GLU A 140 9.73 -5.22 -0.66
C GLU A 140 9.93 -4.67 -2.09
N PRO A 141 9.61 -3.40 -2.35
CA PRO A 141 9.81 -2.78 -3.65
C PRO A 141 11.26 -2.91 -4.13
N THR A 142 11.45 -3.38 -5.37
CA THR A 142 12.75 -3.51 -6.01
C THR A 142 12.79 -2.79 -7.35
N LEU A 143 13.96 -2.28 -7.73
CA LEU A 143 14.17 -1.66 -9.04
C LEU A 143 13.91 -2.63 -10.19
N GLN A 144 14.25 -3.90 -10.01
CA GLN A 144 14.02 -4.92 -11.04
C GLN A 144 12.53 -5.07 -11.32
N ARG A 145 11.70 -5.18 -10.27
CA ARG A 145 10.24 -5.29 -10.44
C ARG A 145 9.64 -4.05 -11.09
N ALA A 146 10.08 -2.85 -10.68
CA ALA A 146 9.64 -1.62 -11.32
C ALA A 146 10.01 -1.58 -12.80
N ARG A 147 11.19 -2.10 -13.17
CA ARG A 147 11.62 -2.24 -14.56
C ARG A 147 10.73 -3.20 -15.34
N ASP A 148 10.48 -4.38 -14.81
CA ASP A 148 9.67 -5.42 -15.48
C ASP A 148 8.26 -4.86 -15.77
N ILE A 149 7.62 -4.25 -14.78
CA ILE A 149 6.31 -3.60 -14.93
C ILE A 149 6.35 -2.48 -15.98
N THR A 150 7.44 -1.68 -16.01
CA THR A 150 7.56 -0.59 -16.99
C THR A 150 7.73 -1.11 -18.40
N VAL A 151 8.49 -2.19 -18.59
CA VAL A 151 8.68 -2.81 -19.92
C VAL A 151 7.35 -3.28 -20.45
N ASP A 152 6.58 -4.05 -19.68
CA ASP A 152 5.25 -4.52 -20.07
C ASP A 152 4.32 -3.36 -20.45
N ALA A 153 4.31 -2.29 -19.63
CA ALA A 153 3.50 -1.11 -19.87
C ALA A 153 3.89 -0.35 -21.18
N ILE A 154 5.19 -0.19 -21.42
CA ILE A 154 5.69 0.49 -22.63
C ILE A 154 5.37 -0.34 -23.87
N ASP A 155 5.52 -1.66 -23.82
CA ASP A 155 5.27 -2.54 -24.97
C ASP A 155 3.78 -2.53 -25.35
N ASP A 156 2.89 -2.58 -24.37
CA ASP A 156 1.45 -2.48 -24.60
C ASP A 156 1.03 -1.10 -25.12
N PHE A 157 1.67 -0.03 -24.67
CA PHE A 157 1.45 1.31 -25.18
C PHE A 157 1.98 1.49 -26.61
N LYS A 158 3.23 1.09 -26.90
CA LYS A 158 3.84 1.18 -28.21
C LYS A 158 3.11 0.34 -29.28
N SER A 159 2.64 -0.85 -28.89
CA SER A 159 1.88 -1.75 -29.78
C SER A 159 0.45 -1.26 -30.08
N GLY A 160 -0.04 -0.22 -29.40
CA GLY A 160 -1.40 0.29 -29.57
C GLY A 160 -2.48 -0.54 -28.91
N LYS A 161 -2.11 -1.43 -28.03
CA LYS A 161 -3.07 -2.14 -27.17
C LYS A 161 -3.69 -1.20 -26.12
N LEU A 162 -2.89 -0.22 -25.65
CA LEU A 162 -3.28 0.78 -24.67
C LEU A 162 -3.01 2.18 -25.22
N ASP A 163 -3.89 3.11 -24.91
CA ASP A 163 -3.78 4.52 -25.29
C ASP A 163 -3.31 5.39 -24.12
N GLU A 164 -3.70 5.02 -22.90
CA GLU A 164 -3.31 5.72 -21.68
C GLU A 164 -2.97 4.73 -20.58
N ILE A 165 -1.96 5.04 -19.78
CA ILE A 165 -1.56 4.24 -18.62
C ILE A 165 -1.46 5.15 -17.40
N TYR A 166 -2.20 4.78 -16.37
CA TYR A 166 -2.23 5.45 -15.08
C TYR A 166 -1.65 4.57 -13.98
N LEU A 167 -1.05 5.20 -13.00
CA LEU A 167 -0.54 4.55 -11.79
C LEU A 167 -1.39 5.00 -10.60
N ILE A 168 -2.05 4.06 -9.92
CA ILE A 168 -2.83 4.30 -8.70
C ILE A 168 -2.08 3.72 -7.51
N TYR A 169 -1.76 4.58 -6.55
CA TYR A 169 -1.02 4.20 -5.36
C TYR A 169 -1.41 5.07 -4.17
N THR A 170 -0.99 4.70 -2.97
CA THR A 170 -1.21 5.52 -1.78
C THR A 170 -0.03 6.44 -1.55
N ARG A 171 -0.25 7.75 -1.68
CA ARG A 171 0.71 8.80 -1.38
C ARG A 171 0.67 9.17 0.10
N ILE A 172 1.82 9.43 0.67
CA ILE A 172 1.96 9.93 2.05
C ILE A 172 1.97 11.46 1.99
N GLU A 173 0.91 12.10 2.46
CA GLU A 173 0.86 13.55 2.54
C GLU A 173 1.65 14.11 3.73
N ASN A 174 1.52 13.43 4.87
CA ASN A 174 2.23 13.79 6.10
C ASN A 174 2.41 12.55 6.99
N ALA A 175 2.91 12.75 8.21
CA ALA A 175 3.17 11.65 9.14
C ALA A 175 1.91 10.86 9.55
N LEU A 176 0.71 11.45 9.42
CA LEU A 176 -0.56 10.89 9.89
C LEU A 176 -1.53 10.55 8.77
N THR A 177 -1.44 11.24 7.62
CA THR A 177 -2.39 11.09 6.52
C THR A 177 -1.72 10.52 5.28
N SER A 178 -2.41 9.56 4.67
CA SER A 178 -2.07 9.00 3.38
C SER A 178 -3.36 8.73 2.61
N GLU A 179 -3.35 9.04 1.32
CA GLU A 179 -4.53 8.90 0.47
C GLU A 179 -4.19 8.26 -0.88
N PRO A 180 -5.16 7.55 -1.47
CA PRO A 180 -5.03 7.07 -2.84
C PRO A 180 -4.87 8.25 -3.80
N THR A 181 -3.94 8.13 -4.72
CA THR A 181 -3.70 9.12 -5.76
C THR A 181 -3.50 8.42 -7.10
N MET A 182 -3.75 9.16 -8.17
CA MET A 182 -3.58 8.71 -9.54
C MET A 182 -2.61 9.64 -10.27
N VAL A 183 -1.65 9.04 -10.99
CA VAL A 183 -0.68 9.77 -11.82
C VAL A 183 -0.65 9.14 -13.20
N ARG A 184 -0.72 9.97 -14.26
CA ARG A 184 -0.57 9.50 -15.62
C ARG A 184 0.89 9.11 -15.87
N LEU A 185 1.11 7.86 -16.27
CA LEU A 185 2.42 7.34 -16.63
C LEU A 185 2.71 7.53 -18.11
N LEU A 186 1.72 7.25 -18.96
CA LEU A 186 1.77 7.42 -20.42
C LEU A 186 0.41 7.89 -20.96
N PRO A 187 0.37 8.72 -22.00
CA PRO A 187 1.50 9.46 -22.53
C PRO A 187 2.10 10.43 -21.52
N LEU A 188 3.39 10.74 -21.69
CA LEU A 188 4.08 11.70 -20.84
C LEU A 188 3.55 13.10 -21.11
N ASP A 189 3.46 13.92 -20.07
CA ASP A 189 3.08 15.32 -20.21
C ASP A 189 4.31 16.22 -20.35
N ARG A 190 4.44 16.87 -21.51
CA ARG A 190 5.54 17.83 -21.76
C ARG A 190 5.56 18.98 -20.75
N ALA A 191 4.40 19.44 -20.30
CA ALA A 191 4.31 20.55 -19.35
C ALA A 191 4.94 20.20 -17.99
N HIS A 192 4.73 18.97 -17.53
CA HIS A 192 5.32 18.48 -16.28
C HIS A 192 6.82 18.14 -16.36
N LEU A 193 7.35 18.01 -17.59
CA LEU A 193 8.76 17.73 -17.86
C LEU A 193 9.56 18.99 -18.26
N GLN A 194 9.02 20.17 -18.04
CA GLN A 194 9.79 21.40 -18.27
C GLN A 194 10.87 21.59 -17.21
N PRO A 195 12.03 22.15 -17.58
CA PRO A 195 13.08 22.41 -16.61
C PRO A 195 12.60 23.40 -15.55
N ALA A 196 12.94 23.14 -14.31
CA ALA A 196 12.79 24.12 -13.25
C ALA A 196 13.52 25.41 -13.62
N PRO A 197 13.06 26.60 -13.16
CA PRO A 197 13.76 27.86 -13.37
C PRO A 197 15.24 27.72 -12.98
N LYS A 198 16.15 28.17 -13.84
CA LYS A 198 17.61 28.05 -13.64
C LYS A 198 18.00 28.59 -12.28
N GLY A 199 18.55 27.72 -11.41
CA GLY A 199 19.10 28.09 -10.12
C GLY A 199 20.57 28.54 -10.22
N LEU A 200 21.06 29.20 -9.16
CA LEU A 200 22.49 29.49 -8.99
C LEU A 200 23.27 28.15 -8.89
N GLY A 201 23.98 27.78 -9.95
CA GLY A 201 24.75 26.52 -10.02
C GLY A 201 24.43 25.62 -11.20
N ASP A 202 23.44 25.98 -12.03
CA ASP A 202 23.19 25.27 -13.27
C ASP A 202 24.38 25.43 -14.25
N PRO A 203 24.76 24.37 -14.98
CA PRO A 203 25.82 24.45 -15.98
C PRO A 203 25.49 25.53 -17.02
N LYS A 204 26.38 26.50 -17.15
CA LYS A 204 26.28 27.59 -18.14
C LYS A 204 26.78 27.07 -19.50
N GLY A 205 26.04 26.19 -20.15
CA GLY A 205 26.45 25.70 -21.47
C GLY A 205 25.26 25.19 -22.27
N GLU A 206 25.37 25.25 -23.59
CA GLU A 206 24.46 24.54 -24.49
C GLU A 206 24.66 23.03 -24.24
N VAL A 207 23.54 22.32 -24.09
CA VAL A 207 23.58 20.87 -23.89
C VAL A 207 23.71 20.23 -25.27
N GLU A 208 24.89 19.69 -25.57
CA GLU A 208 25.08 18.88 -26.77
C GLU A 208 24.51 17.49 -26.56
N MET A 209 23.68 17.02 -27.50
CA MET A 209 23.03 15.72 -27.44
C MET A 209 23.49 14.86 -28.62
N PHE A 210 24.16 13.76 -28.32
CA PHE A 210 24.65 12.85 -29.35
C PHE A 210 23.98 11.47 -29.27
N PRO A 211 23.53 10.89 -30.40
CA PRO A 211 23.51 11.46 -31.74
C PRO A 211 22.41 12.53 -32.00
N SER A 212 21.34 12.51 -31.21
CA SER A 212 20.24 13.49 -31.30
C SER A 212 19.43 13.53 -29.99
N ALA A 213 18.70 14.63 -29.76
CA ALA A 213 17.77 14.75 -28.62
C ALA A 213 16.74 13.61 -28.59
N TRP A 214 16.25 13.18 -29.77
CA TRP A 214 15.32 12.08 -29.91
C TRP A 214 15.88 10.76 -29.38
N THR A 215 17.09 10.38 -29.82
CA THR A 215 17.73 9.14 -29.38
C THR A 215 18.05 9.15 -27.88
N VAL A 216 18.52 10.30 -27.38
CA VAL A 216 18.78 10.47 -25.96
C VAL A 216 17.50 10.33 -25.14
N PHE A 217 16.41 10.96 -25.57
CA PHE A 217 15.12 10.88 -24.92
C PHE A 217 14.57 9.45 -24.91
N GLU A 218 14.66 8.73 -26.03
CA GLU A 218 14.19 7.34 -26.13
C GLU A 218 14.89 6.40 -25.16
N GLN A 219 16.16 6.69 -24.83
CA GLN A 219 16.92 5.91 -23.84
C GLN A 219 16.62 6.30 -22.39
N ILE A 220 16.36 7.58 -22.12
CA ILE A 220 16.19 8.09 -20.75
C ILE A 220 14.73 7.95 -20.29
N ALA A 221 13.75 8.09 -21.16
CA ALA A 221 12.34 8.07 -20.78
C ALA A 221 11.92 6.76 -20.08
N PRO A 222 12.33 5.56 -20.53
CA PRO A 222 12.06 4.33 -19.78
C PRO A 222 12.66 4.35 -18.38
N ILE A 223 13.89 4.88 -18.20
CA ILE A 223 14.55 4.96 -16.89
C ILE A 223 13.80 5.91 -15.96
N TYR A 224 13.28 7.02 -16.49
CA TYR A 224 12.42 7.94 -15.73
C TYR A 224 11.13 7.25 -15.28
N MET A 225 10.46 6.50 -16.16
CA MET A 225 9.26 5.75 -15.82
C MET A 225 9.52 4.65 -14.78
N HIS A 226 10.67 3.94 -14.87
CA HIS A 226 11.12 3.03 -13.81
C HIS A 226 11.18 3.72 -12.45
N GLY A 227 11.71 4.96 -12.44
CA GLY A 227 11.80 5.78 -11.24
C GLY A 227 10.44 6.15 -10.67
N MET A 228 9.49 6.52 -11.51
CA MET A 228 8.12 6.83 -11.11
C MET A 228 7.44 5.61 -10.46
N ILE A 229 7.49 4.45 -11.12
CA ILE A 229 6.90 3.22 -10.59
C ILE A 229 7.60 2.78 -9.30
N PHE A 230 8.93 2.79 -9.27
CA PHE A 230 9.68 2.43 -8.05
C PHE A 230 9.36 3.37 -6.88
N GLY A 231 9.28 4.67 -7.15
CA GLY A 231 8.90 5.69 -6.16
C GLY A 231 7.52 5.41 -5.59
N ALA A 232 6.53 5.22 -6.47
CA ALA A 232 5.16 4.91 -6.08
C ALA A 232 5.04 3.58 -5.31
N MET A 233 5.75 2.52 -5.76
CA MET A 233 5.80 1.24 -5.03
C MET A 233 6.37 1.41 -3.62
N THR A 234 7.42 2.20 -3.47
CA THR A 234 8.07 2.41 -2.17
C THR A 234 7.20 3.27 -1.25
N GLU A 235 6.60 4.32 -1.78
CA GLU A 235 5.70 5.20 -1.03
C GLU A 235 4.45 4.45 -0.58
N SER A 236 3.84 3.68 -1.49
CA SER A 236 2.68 2.83 -1.21
C SER A 236 3.00 1.77 -0.15
N PHE A 237 4.17 1.13 -0.23
CA PHE A 237 4.64 0.19 0.77
C PHE A 237 4.86 0.85 2.14
N CYS A 238 5.42 2.07 2.16
CA CYS A 238 5.57 2.83 3.40
C CYS A 238 4.20 3.19 4.02
N ALA A 239 3.24 3.59 3.19
CA ALA A 239 1.87 3.87 3.62
C ALA A 239 1.18 2.61 4.18
N GLU A 240 1.34 1.47 3.52
CA GLU A 240 0.85 0.17 3.99
C GLU A 240 1.43 -0.19 5.36
N GLN A 241 2.75 -0.09 5.54
CA GLN A 241 3.39 -0.42 6.81
C GLN A 241 2.97 0.55 7.92
N SER A 242 2.80 1.84 7.61
CA SER A 242 2.30 2.85 8.56
C SER A 242 0.85 2.56 8.99
N ALA A 243 -0.03 2.26 8.03
CA ALA A 243 -1.42 1.88 8.29
C ALA A 243 -1.50 0.60 9.14
N ARG A 244 -0.65 -0.39 8.86
CA ARG A 244 -0.58 -1.61 9.67
C ARG A 244 -0.08 -1.35 11.09
N MET A 245 0.93 -0.49 11.28
CA MET A 245 1.37 -0.10 12.62
C MET A 245 0.24 0.53 13.41
N THR A 246 -0.49 1.48 12.83
CA THR A 246 -1.63 2.14 13.49
C THR A 246 -2.74 1.14 13.83
N ALA A 247 -3.06 0.23 12.91
CA ALA A 247 -4.06 -0.80 13.14
C ALA A 247 -3.66 -1.77 14.28
N MET A 248 -2.38 -2.17 14.33
CA MET A 248 -1.86 -3.07 15.36
C MET A 248 -1.75 -2.39 16.73
N ASP A 249 -1.37 -1.12 16.78
CA ASP A 249 -1.35 -0.31 18.02
C ASP A 249 -2.77 -0.18 18.59
N SER A 250 -3.75 0.15 17.74
CA SER A 250 -5.16 0.22 18.15
C SER A 250 -5.69 -1.13 18.64
N ALA A 251 -5.37 -2.22 17.93
CA ALA A 251 -5.75 -3.58 18.35
C ALA A 251 -5.14 -3.96 19.68
N THR A 252 -3.89 -3.60 19.94
CA THR A 252 -3.19 -3.87 21.22
C THR A 252 -3.81 -3.08 22.37
N LYS A 253 -4.17 -1.80 22.15
CA LYS A 253 -4.88 -0.97 23.14
C LYS A 253 -6.25 -1.56 23.47
N ASN A 254 -7.05 -1.89 22.47
CA ASN A 254 -8.37 -2.50 22.65
C ASN A 254 -8.26 -3.86 23.40
N ALA A 255 -7.25 -4.67 23.07
CA ALA A 255 -7.01 -5.95 23.77
C ALA A 255 -6.71 -5.73 25.26
N ASN A 256 -5.91 -4.73 25.62
CA ASN A 256 -5.63 -4.39 27.02
C ASN A 256 -6.89 -3.98 27.77
N ASP A 257 -7.74 -3.17 27.17
CA ASP A 257 -8.99 -2.74 27.79
C ASP A 257 -9.95 -3.93 28.01
N MET A 258 -10.09 -4.80 27.00
CA MET A 258 -10.85 -6.05 27.13
C MET A 258 -10.31 -6.98 28.24
N ILE A 259 -9.00 -7.10 28.37
CA ILE A 259 -8.38 -7.90 29.45
C ILE A 259 -8.74 -7.33 30.80
N ARG A 260 -8.70 -6.02 31.00
CA ARG A 260 -9.08 -5.37 32.27
C ARG A 260 -10.54 -5.65 32.63
N GLU A 261 -11.44 -5.51 31.67
CA GLU A 261 -12.88 -5.77 31.86
C GLU A 261 -13.11 -7.24 32.24
N LEU A 262 -12.53 -8.16 31.50
CA LEU A 262 -12.65 -9.59 31.75
C LEU A 262 -12.03 -10.02 33.08
N GLN A 263 -10.94 -9.38 33.52
CA GLN A 263 -10.35 -9.62 34.83
C GLN A 263 -11.27 -9.21 35.98
N LEU A 264 -11.97 -8.09 35.86
CA LEU A 264 -12.97 -7.63 36.82
C LEU A 264 -14.14 -8.65 36.91
N GLU A 265 -14.65 -9.07 35.73
CA GLU A 265 -15.73 -10.03 35.64
C GLU A 265 -15.32 -11.40 36.21
N TYR A 266 -14.11 -11.89 35.91
CA TYR A 266 -13.54 -13.11 36.45
C TYR A 266 -13.46 -13.08 37.98
N ASN A 267 -12.92 -12.00 38.55
CA ASN A 267 -12.80 -11.86 39.99
C ASN A 267 -14.16 -11.86 40.65
N ARG A 268 -15.16 -11.17 40.11
CA ARG A 268 -16.53 -11.12 40.61
C ARG A 268 -17.19 -12.50 40.53
N THR A 269 -17.07 -13.21 39.44
CA THR A 269 -17.62 -14.54 39.23
C THR A 269 -16.97 -15.55 40.19
N ARG A 270 -15.64 -15.49 40.33
CA ARG A 270 -14.89 -16.34 41.23
C ARG A 270 -15.31 -16.14 42.70
N GLN A 271 -15.43 -14.89 43.14
CA GLN A 271 -15.90 -14.57 44.52
C GLN A 271 -17.32 -15.08 44.71
N GLY A 272 -18.23 -14.92 43.77
CA GLY A 272 -19.59 -15.46 43.83
C GLY A 272 -19.60 -16.99 43.97
N SER A 273 -18.79 -17.71 43.18
CA SER A 273 -18.69 -19.18 43.27
C SER A 273 -18.14 -19.62 44.61
N ILE A 274 -17.09 -18.99 45.15
CA ILE A 274 -16.53 -19.30 46.47
C ILE A 274 -17.57 -19.06 47.58
N THR A 275 -18.30 -17.94 47.50
CA THR A 275 -19.35 -17.63 48.50
C THR A 275 -20.47 -18.64 48.43
N GLN A 276 -20.88 -19.09 47.24
CA GLN A 276 -21.89 -20.13 47.07
C GLN A 276 -21.43 -21.48 47.64
N GLU A 277 -20.21 -21.94 47.35
CA GLU A 277 -19.61 -23.16 47.87
C GLU A 277 -19.56 -23.15 49.42
N ILE A 278 -19.13 -22.03 50.00
CA ILE A 278 -19.10 -21.88 51.47
C ILE A 278 -20.53 -21.94 52.06
N THR A 279 -21.49 -21.30 51.40
CA THR A 279 -22.88 -21.30 51.86
C THR A 279 -23.49 -22.70 51.77
N GLU A 280 -23.20 -23.47 50.71
CA GLU A 280 -23.64 -24.84 50.55
C GLU A 280 -23.04 -25.77 51.59
N ILE A 281 -21.75 -25.61 51.91
CA ILE A 281 -21.06 -26.41 52.98
C ILE A 281 -21.67 -26.08 54.35
N ILE A 282 -21.88 -24.82 54.69
CA ILE A 282 -22.46 -24.41 55.98
C ILE A 282 -23.92 -24.88 56.05
N GLY A 283 -24.70 -24.73 54.98
CA GLY A 283 -26.08 -25.18 54.92
C GLY A 283 -26.19 -26.71 55.09
N GLY A 284 -25.30 -27.46 54.43
CA GLY A 284 -25.21 -28.93 54.57
C GLY A 284 -24.83 -29.37 56.00
N ALA A 285 -23.86 -28.71 56.63
CA ALA A 285 -23.45 -28.99 58.01
C ALA A 285 -24.58 -28.72 59.04
N SER A 286 -25.31 -27.61 58.83
CA SER A 286 -26.47 -27.27 59.71
C SER A 286 -27.62 -28.27 59.54
N ALA A 287 -27.87 -28.79 58.33
CA ALA A 287 -28.90 -29.80 58.09
C ALA A 287 -28.58 -31.16 58.75
N VAL A 288 -27.31 -31.55 58.81
CA VAL A 288 -26.88 -32.77 59.47
C VAL A 288 -27.05 -32.63 61.00
N GLN A 289 -26.73 -31.46 61.57
CA GLN A 289 -26.92 -31.22 63.02
C GLN A 289 -28.38 -31.22 63.46
N THR A 290 -29.33 -30.85 62.62
CA THR A 290 -30.77 -30.89 62.94
C THR A 290 -31.40 -32.27 62.72
N SER A 291 -30.72 -33.24 62.11
CA SER A 291 -31.20 -34.61 61.87
C SER A 291 -30.85 -35.58 63.01
N ASP A 292 -29.99 -35.16 63.95
CA ASP A 292 -29.57 -35.97 65.11
C ASP A 292 -30.33 -35.67 66.42
N TYR A 293 -31.46 -34.98 66.32
CA TYR A 293 -32.42 -34.77 67.41
C TYR A 293 -33.81 -35.39 67.05
#